data_73593227d5f4d2eb465f66e52d659d0a
#
_entry.id   73593227d5f4d2eb465f66e52d659d0a
#
_cell.length_a   1.000
_cell.length_b   1.000
_cell.length_c   1.000
_cell.angle_alpha   90.00
_cell.angle_beta   90.00
_cell.angle_gamma   90.00
#
_symmetry.space_group_name_H-M   'P 1'
#
loop_
_entity.id
_entity.type
_entity.pdbx_description
1 polymer ?
#
loop_
_entity_poly.entity_id
_entity_poly.type
_entity_poly.pdbx_seq_one_letter_code
_entity_poly.pdbx_strand_id
1 'polypeptide(L)'
;ERKRDMSLLTDWREFAYSHDDRTREGQEFWIGYFNQEKAVYEQILATPEEPVSGTVTELAQKYNMELTYFVGFLDGINDSLKNPNPIEEMEADTVVSLDYDKEKLYYNMVAAKADWLYGLEQWDALLTPERRKELYKEQRSSTTVVKPPKIGRNDPCPCGSGKKYKKCCGRN
;
A
#
# COMPACT_ATOMS: atom_id res chain seq x y z
N GLU A 1 6.50 28.05 -25.38
CA GLU A 1 7.03 27.04 -24.43
C GLU A 1 6.01 26.89 -23.31
N ARG A 2 5.21 25.82 -23.38
CA ARG A 2 4.36 25.46 -22.26
C ARG A 2 5.30 24.88 -21.18
N LYS A 3 5.52 25.61 -20.08
CA LYS A 3 5.97 25.01 -18.83
C LYS A 3 5.00 23.87 -18.52
N ARG A 4 5.46 22.63 -18.56
CA ARG A 4 4.73 21.54 -17.92
C ARG A 4 4.65 21.91 -16.45
N ASP A 5 3.46 22.24 -15.98
CA ASP A 5 3.16 22.33 -14.56
C ASP A 5 3.25 20.89 -14.03
N MET A 6 4.48 20.46 -13.71
CA MET A 6 4.71 19.15 -13.14
C MET A 6 4.45 19.28 -11.64
N SER A 7 3.43 18.57 -11.15
CA SER A 7 3.16 18.51 -9.73
C SER A 7 4.30 17.76 -8.99
N LEU A 8 4.47 18.01 -7.70
CA LEU A 8 5.45 17.29 -6.88
C LEU A 8 5.27 15.75 -6.98
N LEU A 9 4.02 15.30 -7.07
CA LEU A 9 3.71 13.88 -7.21
C LEU A 9 4.18 13.34 -8.57
N THR A 10 4.01 14.09 -9.64
CA THR A 10 4.50 13.69 -10.96
C THR A 10 6.02 13.59 -10.97
N ASP A 11 6.70 14.57 -10.38
CA ASP A 11 8.18 14.55 -10.25
C ASP A 11 8.65 13.32 -9.48
N TRP A 12 8.00 12.98 -8.37
CA TRP A 12 8.30 11.77 -7.62
C TRP A 12 8.09 10.51 -8.47
N ARG A 13 6.96 10.38 -9.12
CA ARG A 13 6.62 9.21 -9.94
C ARG A 13 7.61 9.01 -11.08
N GLU A 14 7.94 10.07 -11.82
CA GLU A 14 8.94 10.01 -12.88
C GLU A 14 10.32 9.63 -12.34
N PHE A 15 10.72 10.21 -11.23
CA PHE A 15 11.98 9.90 -10.56
C PHE A 15 12.04 8.44 -10.09
N ALA A 16 10.98 7.97 -9.42
CA ALA A 16 10.90 6.60 -8.93
C ALA A 16 10.92 5.58 -10.07
N TYR A 17 10.14 5.80 -11.13
CA TYR A 17 10.10 4.91 -12.29
C TYR A 17 11.39 4.89 -13.10
N SER A 18 12.25 5.91 -12.97
CA SER A 18 13.58 5.91 -13.60
C SER A 18 14.54 4.89 -12.98
N HIS A 19 14.23 4.38 -11.79
CA HIS A 19 15.05 3.42 -11.05
C HIS A 19 14.51 1.98 -11.25
N ASP A 20 15.08 1.28 -12.20
CA ASP A 20 14.71 -0.11 -12.50
C ASP A 20 15.15 -1.04 -11.37
N ASP A 21 14.19 -1.71 -10.72
CA ASP A 21 14.41 -2.64 -9.61
C ASP A 21 15.20 -3.91 -10.01
N ARG A 22 15.34 -4.15 -11.31
CA ARG A 22 16.16 -5.25 -11.85
C ARG A 22 17.64 -4.90 -11.93
N THR A 23 17.99 -3.64 -11.80
CA THR A 23 19.40 -3.19 -11.79
C THR A 23 19.90 -3.05 -10.36
N ARG A 24 21.23 -3.18 -10.18
CA ARG A 24 21.85 -2.98 -8.88
C ARG A 24 21.61 -1.56 -8.35
N GLU A 25 21.76 -0.57 -9.19
CA GLU A 25 21.53 0.84 -8.82
C GLU A 25 20.09 1.09 -8.40
N GLY A 26 19.13 0.55 -9.14
CA GLY A 26 17.72 0.64 -8.79
C GLY A 26 17.40 -0.06 -7.48
N GLN A 27 17.97 -1.23 -7.22
CA GLN A 27 17.80 -1.95 -5.94
C GLN A 27 18.38 -1.16 -4.78
N GLU A 28 19.57 -0.60 -4.92
CA GLU A 28 20.21 0.25 -3.89
C GLU A 28 19.36 1.50 -3.60
N PHE A 29 18.81 2.12 -4.63
CA PHE A 29 17.89 3.25 -4.47
C PHE A 29 16.64 2.86 -3.65
N TRP A 30 15.96 1.79 -4.03
CA TRP A 30 14.74 1.35 -3.34
C TRP A 30 15.00 0.92 -1.89
N ILE A 31 16.11 0.25 -1.62
CA ILE A 31 16.52 -0.10 -0.25
C ILE A 31 16.71 1.18 0.57
N GLY A 32 17.41 2.18 0.02
CA GLY A 32 17.61 3.46 0.69
C GLY A 32 16.30 4.19 0.98
N TYR A 33 15.40 4.24 -0.01
CA TYR A 33 14.08 4.82 0.15
C TYR A 33 13.24 4.10 1.22
N PHE A 34 13.17 2.77 1.18
CA PHE A 34 12.41 1.99 2.15
C PHE A 34 12.95 2.12 3.57
N ASN A 35 14.26 2.27 3.74
CA ASN A 35 14.85 2.53 5.05
C ASN A 35 14.44 3.90 5.61
N GLN A 36 14.37 4.93 4.78
CA GLN A 36 13.90 6.25 5.17
C GLN A 36 12.40 6.23 5.50
N GLU A 37 11.60 5.58 4.68
CA GLU A 37 10.16 5.39 4.90
C GLU A 37 9.91 4.66 6.23
N LYS A 38 10.63 3.59 6.48
CA LYS A 38 10.55 2.84 7.74
C LYS A 38 10.83 3.73 8.94
N ALA A 39 11.86 4.56 8.87
CA ALA A 39 12.21 5.47 9.96
C ALA A 39 11.10 6.48 10.27
N VAL A 40 10.37 6.95 9.26
CA VAL A 40 9.20 7.81 9.46
C VAL A 40 8.06 7.03 10.12
N TYR A 41 7.75 5.83 9.64
CA TYR A 41 6.72 4.99 10.27
C TYR A 41 7.03 4.65 11.72
N GLU A 42 8.26 4.32 12.06
CA GLU A 42 8.67 4.09 13.45
C GLU A 42 8.33 5.28 14.35
N GLN A 43 8.55 6.48 13.86
CA GLN A 43 8.26 7.71 14.63
C GLN A 43 6.76 7.97 14.76
N ILE A 44 5.99 7.92 13.69
CA ILE A 44 4.55 8.21 13.75
C ILE A 44 3.76 7.12 14.48
N LEU A 45 4.17 5.87 14.40
CA LEU A 45 3.54 4.78 15.15
C LEU A 45 3.86 4.83 16.65
N ALA A 46 4.98 5.39 17.04
CA ALA A 46 5.36 5.57 18.44
C ALA A 46 4.55 6.67 19.16
N THR A 47 3.98 7.61 18.41
CA THR A 47 3.21 8.76 18.95
C THR A 47 1.82 8.88 18.32
N PRO A 48 0.95 7.84 18.47
CA PRO A 48 -0.34 7.79 17.77
C PRO A 48 -1.33 8.88 18.21
N GLU A 49 -1.13 9.45 19.40
CA GLU A 49 -2.01 10.46 20.00
C GLU A 49 -1.66 11.90 19.59
N GLU A 50 -0.56 12.06 18.88
CA GLU A 50 -0.07 13.34 18.39
C GLU A 50 -0.12 13.37 16.85
N PRO A 51 -1.27 13.71 16.23
CA PRO A 51 -1.36 13.81 14.79
C PRO A 51 -0.34 14.82 14.25
N VAL A 52 0.47 14.39 13.30
CA VAL A 52 1.49 15.24 12.70
C VAL A 52 0.87 16.03 11.56
N SER A 53 1.04 17.33 11.57
CA SER A 53 0.58 18.25 10.52
C SER A 53 1.60 19.35 10.29
N GLY A 54 1.72 19.81 9.07
CA GLY A 54 2.62 20.87 8.65
C GLY A 54 2.70 20.94 7.13
N THR A 55 3.50 21.87 6.62
CA THR A 55 3.75 21.92 5.18
C THR A 55 4.58 20.73 4.74
N VAL A 56 4.49 20.39 3.44
CA VAL A 56 5.30 19.30 2.86
C VAL A 56 6.78 19.52 3.16
N THR A 57 7.27 20.73 3.00
CA THR A 57 8.68 21.10 3.27
C THR A 57 9.03 20.95 4.76
N GLU A 58 8.18 21.43 5.66
CA GLU A 58 8.41 21.33 7.12
C GLU A 58 8.49 19.88 7.57
N LEU A 59 7.59 19.04 7.08
CA LEU A 59 7.56 17.62 7.45
C LEU A 59 8.72 16.85 6.81
N ALA A 60 9.11 17.16 5.58
CA ALA A 60 10.30 16.57 4.96
C ALA A 60 11.55 16.87 5.78
N GLN A 61 11.72 18.12 6.24
CA GLN A 61 12.82 18.51 7.11
C GLN A 61 12.75 17.82 8.50
N LYS A 62 11.57 17.74 9.08
CA LYS A 62 11.35 17.06 10.37
C LYS A 62 11.83 15.61 10.35
N TYR A 63 11.58 14.90 9.25
CA TYR A 63 11.95 13.50 9.09
C TYR A 63 13.28 13.30 8.35
N ASN A 64 14.01 14.38 8.10
CA ASN A 64 15.30 14.33 7.40
C ASN A 64 15.25 13.60 6.05
N MET A 65 14.19 13.87 5.29
CA MET A 65 14.01 13.36 3.93
C MET A 65 14.11 14.50 2.93
N GLU A 66 14.63 14.21 1.75
CA GLU A 66 14.52 15.11 0.61
C GLU A 66 13.03 15.28 0.23
N LEU A 67 12.69 16.46 -0.28
CA LEU A 67 11.30 16.80 -0.62
C LEU A 67 10.68 15.75 -1.55
N THR A 68 11.39 15.35 -2.59
CA THR A 68 10.91 14.35 -3.56
C THR A 68 10.61 13.01 -2.90
N TYR A 69 11.47 12.54 -2.00
CA TYR A 69 11.27 11.28 -1.28
C TYR A 69 10.10 11.37 -0.29
N PHE A 70 9.96 12.51 0.38
CA PHE A 70 8.84 12.72 1.29
C PHE A 70 7.50 12.77 0.56
N VAL A 71 7.46 13.31 -0.65
CA VAL A 71 6.28 13.23 -1.52
C VAL A 71 5.92 11.78 -1.82
N GLY A 72 6.91 10.93 -2.07
CA GLY A 72 6.70 9.48 -2.21
C GLY A 72 6.12 8.84 -0.97
N PHE A 73 6.58 9.24 0.22
CA PHE A 73 6.00 8.79 1.49
C PHE A 73 4.53 9.21 1.63
N LEU A 74 4.20 10.45 1.29
CA LEU A 74 2.82 10.96 1.31
C LEU A 74 1.91 10.20 0.32
N ASP A 75 2.41 9.88 -0.86
CA ASP A 75 1.70 9.06 -1.85
C ASP A 75 1.39 7.67 -1.28
N GLY A 76 2.37 7.04 -0.64
CA GLY A 76 2.24 5.70 -0.06
C GLY A 76 1.28 5.60 1.12
N ILE A 77 1.23 6.62 1.99
CA ILE A 77 0.38 6.61 3.19
C ILE A 77 -1.04 7.15 2.93
N ASN A 78 -1.26 7.85 1.83
CA ASN A 78 -2.48 8.66 1.65
C ASN A 78 -3.78 7.87 1.78
N ASP A 79 -3.84 6.65 1.26
CA ASP A 79 -5.03 5.79 1.34
C ASP A 79 -5.27 5.22 2.75
N SER A 80 -4.30 5.35 3.64
CA SER A 80 -4.37 4.89 5.03
C SER A 80 -4.70 6.00 6.02
N LEU A 81 -4.84 7.24 5.54
CA LEU A 81 -5.18 8.39 6.37
C LEU A 81 -6.68 8.46 6.62
N LYS A 82 -7.06 9.01 7.78
CA LYS A 82 -8.46 9.33 8.11
C LYS A 82 -9.04 10.32 7.11
N ASN A 83 -8.24 11.32 6.75
CA ASN A 83 -8.57 12.33 5.73
C ASN A 83 -7.41 12.39 4.73
N PRO A 84 -7.58 11.89 3.51
CA PRO A 84 -6.54 11.93 2.49
C PRO A 84 -6.10 13.36 2.16
N ASN A 85 -4.79 13.53 1.91
CA ASN A 85 -4.24 14.80 1.45
C ASN A 85 -4.48 14.98 -0.06
N PRO A 86 -4.51 16.24 -0.57
CA PRO A 86 -4.67 16.53 -2.00
C PRO A 86 -3.35 16.31 -2.77
N ILE A 87 -2.85 15.07 -2.80
CA ILE A 87 -1.51 14.74 -3.32
C ILE A 87 -1.30 15.09 -4.78
N GLU A 88 -2.36 15.10 -5.59
CA GLU A 88 -2.27 15.44 -7.01
C GLU A 88 -1.99 16.93 -7.25
N GLU A 89 -2.38 17.78 -6.30
CA GLU A 89 -2.32 19.24 -6.42
C GLU A 89 -1.39 19.90 -5.40
N MET A 90 -0.73 19.10 -4.54
CA MET A 90 0.09 19.66 -3.47
C MET A 90 1.37 20.31 -3.99
N GLU A 91 1.73 21.41 -3.34
CA GLU A 91 2.97 22.14 -3.51
C GLU A 91 3.82 22.05 -2.23
N ALA A 92 5.03 22.59 -2.27
CA ALA A 92 5.96 22.53 -1.13
C ALA A 92 5.43 23.19 0.15
N ASP A 93 4.57 24.19 0.02
CA ASP A 93 3.94 24.94 1.11
C ASP A 93 2.52 24.47 1.45
N THR A 94 2.02 23.44 0.77
CA THR A 94 0.71 22.85 1.08
C THR A 94 0.76 22.18 2.45
N VAL A 95 -0.24 22.47 3.30
CA VAL A 95 -0.38 21.81 4.60
C VAL A 95 -0.96 20.43 4.41
N VAL A 96 -0.26 19.44 4.94
CA VAL A 96 -0.65 18.03 4.91
C VAL A 96 -0.71 17.45 6.31
N SER A 97 -1.42 16.36 6.48
CA SER A 97 -1.58 15.65 7.76
C SER A 97 -1.18 14.19 7.61
N LEU A 98 -0.63 13.61 8.66
CA LEU A 98 -0.30 12.19 8.78
C LEU A 98 -1.21 11.47 9.78
N ASP A 99 -2.43 11.95 9.99
CA ASP A 99 -3.41 11.31 10.88
C ASP A 99 -3.96 10.03 10.26
N TYR A 100 -3.27 8.94 10.53
CA TYR A 100 -3.56 7.63 9.96
C TYR A 100 -4.65 6.87 10.73
N ASP A 101 -5.42 6.06 10.00
CA ASP A 101 -6.23 4.99 10.57
C ASP A 101 -5.36 3.75 10.76
N LYS A 102 -5.14 3.34 12.00
CA LYS A 102 -4.21 2.26 12.34
C LYS A 102 -4.57 0.91 11.70
N GLU A 103 -5.85 0.59 11.60
CA GLU A 103 -6.29 -0.67 10.97
C GLU A 103 -6.13 -0.63 9.45
N LYS A 104 -6.50 0.48 8.81
CA LYS A 104 -6.28 0.71 7.38
C LYS A 104 -4.79 0.66 7.03
N LEU A 105 -3.97 1.33 7.83
CA LEU A 105 -2.53 1.35 7.60
C LEU A 105 -1.93 -0.05 7.69
N TYR A 106 -2.26 -0.80 8.73
CA TYR A 106 -1.80 -2.18 8.87
C TYR A 106 -2.25 -3.05 7.68
N TYR A 107 -3.52 -2.98 7.34
CA TYR A 107 -4.09 -3.71 6.20
C TYR A 107 -3.39 -3.38 4.89
N ASN A 108 -3.13 -2.10 4.61
CA ASN A 108 -2.46 -1.65 3.39
C ASN A 108 -0.98 -2.05 3.36
N MET A 109 -0.30 -2.08 4.50
CA MET A 109 1.07 -2.59 4.59
C MET A 109 1.14 -4.09 4.26
N VAL A 110 0.16 -4.87 4.72
CA VAL A 110 0.04 -6.29 4.35
C VAL A 110 -0.24 -6.45 2.85
N ALA A 111 -1.12 -5.63 2.30
CA ALA A 111 -1.42 -5.61 0.85
C ALA A 111 -0.18 -5.33 0.01
N ALA A 112 0.67 -4.42 0.46
CA ALA A 112 1.95 -4.09 -0.18
C ALA A 112 3.05 -5.13 0.07
N LYS A 113 2.78 -6.17 0.85
CA LYS A 113 3.76 -7.20 1.27
C LYS A 113 4.99 -6.61 1.98
N ALA A 114 4.79 -5.49 2.69
CA ALA A 114 5.82 -4.76 3.41
C ALA A 114 5.99 -5.32 4.83
N ASP A 115 6.53 -6.53 4.95
CA ASP A 115 6.72 -7.22 6.24
C ASP A 115 7.65 -6.45 7.18
N TRP A 116 8.61 -5.68 6.66
CA TRP A 116 9.46 -4.79 7.45
C TRP A 116 8.71 -3.61 8.07
N LEU A 117 7.49 -3.31 7.62
CA LEU A 117 6.61 -2.26 8.15
C LEU A 117 5.54 -2.83 9.07
N TYR A 118 4.79 -3.86 8.66
CA TYR A 118 3.77 -4.45 9.53
C TYR A 118 4.36 -5.34 10.63
N GLY A 119 5.65 -5.64 10.57
CA GLY A 119 6.39 -6.34 11.64
C GLY A 119 7.05 -5.42 12.67
N LEU A 120 6.87 -4.09 12.56
CA LEU A 120 7.45 -3.14 13.51
C LEU A 120 6.91 -3.35 14.93
N GLU A 121 7.78 -3.27 15.93
CA GLU A 121 7.41 -3.44 17.35
C GLU A 121 6.41 -2.40 17.86
N GLN A 122 6.40 -1.21 17.25
CA GLN A 122 5.45 -0.13 17.61
C GLN A 122 3.99 -0.55 17.43
N TRP A 123 3.70 -1.53 16.60
CA TRP A 123 2.36 -2.08 16.44
C TRP A 123 1.80 -2.74 17.68
N ASP A 124 2.65 -3.23 18.59
CA ASP A 124 2.22 -3.93 19.81
C ASP A 124 1.37 -3.04 20.71
N ALA A 125 1.63 -1.72 20.73
CA ALA A 125 0.85 -0.75 21.50
C ALA A 125 -0.43 -0.28 20.77
N LEU A 126 -0.54 -0.51 19.48
CA LEU A 126 -1.63 0.02 18.64
C LEU A 126 -2.72 -1.00 18.36
N LEU A 127 -2.34 -2.23 18.09
CA LEU A 127 -3.24 -3.33 17.71
C LEU A 127 -2.85 -4.60 18.47
N THR A 128 -3.86 -5.31 18.97
CA THR A 128 -3.64 -6.62 19.59
C THR A 128 -3.10 -7.63 18.56
N PRO A 129 -2.34 -8.66 18.98
CA PRO A 129 -1.90 -9.72 18.07
C PRO A 129 -3.05 -10.39 17.34
N GLU A 130 -4.18 -10.60 18.03
CA GLU A 130 -5.41 -11.18 17.46
C GLU A 130 -5.98 -10.31 16.35
N ARG A 131 -6.09 -8.98 16.59
CA ARG A 131 -6.60 -8.05 15.59
C ARG A 131 -5.68 -7.96 14.37
N ARG A 132 -4.37 -7.93 14.58
CA ARG A 132 -3.39 -7.97 13.48
C ARG A 132 -3.53 -9.23 12.64
N LYS A 133 -3.75 -10.38 13.27
CA LYS A 133 -3.98 -11.65 12.58
C LYS A 133 -5.27 -11.64 11.77
N GLU A 134 -6.34 -11.05 12.29
CA GLU A 134 -7.61 -10.89 11.56
C GLU A 134 -7.42 -10.01 10.32
N LEU A 135 -6.82 -8.84 10.45
CA LEU A 135 -6.54 -7.93 9.35
C LEU A 135 -5.65 -8.58 8.27
N TYR A 136 -4.65 -9.33 8.69
CA TYR A 136 -3.81 -10.08 7.77
C TYR A 136 -4.61 -11.11 6.97
N LYS A 137 -5.48 -11.87 7.62
CA LYS A 137 -6.35 -12.85 6.96
C LYS A 137 -7.35 -12.19 6.02
N GLU A 138 -7.99 -11.11 6.45
CA GLU A 138 -8.94 -10.35 5.64
C GLU A 138 -8.28 -9.87 4.35
N GLN A 139 -7.09 -9.29 4.45
CA GLN A 139 -6.35 -8.82 3.27
C GLN A 139 -5.97 -9.97 2.34
N ARG A 140 -5.44 -11.06 2.88
CA ARG A 140 -5.05 -12.24 2.08
C ARG A 140 -6.25 -12.89 1.41
N SER A 141 -7.39 -12.95 2.06
CA SER A 141 -8.62 -13.50 1.51
C SER A 141 -9.19 -12.64 0.39
N SER A 142 -9.07 -11.32 0.47
CA SER A 142 -9.57 -10.38 -0.55
C SER A 142 -8.89 -10.57 -1.91
N THR A 143 -7.65 -11.08 -1.93
CA THR A 143 -6.86 -11.31 -3.13
C THR A 143 -6.91 -12.76 -3.63
N THR A 144 -7.58 -13.66 -2.88
CA THR A 144 -7.69 -15.06 -3.25
C THR A 144 -8.80 -15.24 -4.29
N VAL A 145 -8.41 -15.64 -5.50
CA VAL A 145 -9.37 -16.04 -6.53
C VAL A 145 -9.87 -17.45 -6.21
N VAL A 146 -11.13 -17.55 -5.76
CA VAL A 146 -11.79 -18.85 -5.60
C VAL A 146 -12.19 -19.33 -7.00
N LYS A 147 -11.49 -20.35 -7.50
CA LYS A 147 -11.91 -21.00 -8.75
C LYS A 147 -13.23 -21.73 -8.51
N PRO A 148 -14.22 -21.61 -9.43
CA PRO A 148 -15.44 -22.38 -9.32
C PRO A 148 -15.11 -23.88 -9.28
N PRO A 149 -15.89 -24.69 -8.55
CA PRO A 149 -15.66 -26.13 -8.48
C PRO A 149 -15.67 -26.73 -9.89
N LYS A 150 -14.66 -27.54 -10.20
CA LYS A 150 -14.60 -28.23 -11.48
C LYS A 150 -15.72 -29.27 -11.54
N ILE A 151 -16.51 -29.23 -12.59
CA ILE A 151 -17.53 -30.24 -12.86
C ILE A 151 -16.81 -31.53 -13.25
N GLY A 152 -17.02 -32.59 -12.47
CA GLY A 152 -16.48 -33.92 -12.77
C GLY A 152 -17.19 -34.57 -13.94
N ARG A 153 -16.50 -35.42 -14.69
CA ARG A 153 -17.07 -36.15 -15.85
C ARG A 153 -18.33 -36.93 -15.50
N ASN A 154 -18.44 -37.44 -14.30
CA ASN A 154 -19.56 -38.24 -13.82
C ASN A 154 -20.64 -37.44 -13.08
N ASP A 155 -20.40 -36.15 -12.85
CA ASP A 155 -21.36 -35.28 -12.18
C ASP A 155 -22.58 -34.99 -13.06
N PRO A 156 -23.74 -34.66 -12.45
CA PRO A 156 -24.89 -34.21 -13.23
C PRO A 156 -24.53 -33.00 -14.09
N CYS A 157 -24.96 -32.98 -15.33
CA CYS A 157 -24.70 -31.87 -16.22
C CYS A 157 -25.45 -30.61 -15.71
N PRO A 158 -24.80 -29.45 -15.59
CA PRO A 158 -25.45 -28.23 -15.10
C PRO A 158 -26.51 -27.67 -16.06
N CYS A 159 -26.64 -28.19 -17.27
CA CYS A 159 -27.68 -27.80 -18.21
C CYS A 159 -29.09 -28.31 -17.83
N GLY A 160 -29.22 -29.14 -16.79
CA GLY A 160 -30.50 -29.68 -16.32
C GLY A 160 -31.02 -30.88 -17.13
N SER A 161 -30.21 -31.47 -18.03
CA SER A 161 -30.62 -32.63 -18.86
C SER A 161 -30.80 -33.95 -18.09
N GLY A 162 -30.32 -34.00 -16.83
CA GLY A 162 -30.30 -35.23 -16.03
C GLY A 162 -29.22 -36.24 -16.46
N LYS A 163 -28.43 -35.94 -17.46
CA LYS A 163 -27.33 -36.76 -17.94
C LYS A 163 -26.03 -36.41 -17.24
N LYS A 164 -25.09 -37.38 -17.18
CA LYS A 164 -23.72 -37.10 -16.71
C LYS A 164 -23.02 -36.11 -17.65
N TYR A 165 -22.20 -35.22 -17.09
CA TYR A 165 -21.52 -34.18 -17.87
C TYR A 165 -20.77 -34.72 -19.08
N LYS A 166 -20.05 -35.84 -18.96
CA LYS A 166 -19.32 -36.49 -20.07
C LYS A 166 -20.24 -37.00 -21.23
N LYS A 167 -21.53 -37.17 -20.95
CA LYS A 167 -22.52 -37.63 -21.94
C LYS A 167 -23.44 -36.53 -22.46
N CYS A 168 -23.19 -35.28 -22.02
CA CYS A 168 -23.96 -34.11 -22.38
C CYS A 168 -23.02 -32.95 -22.83
N CYS A 169 -22.93 -31.86 -22.08
CA CYS A 169 -22.12 -30.70 -22.47
C CYS A 169 -20.61 -30.98 -22.50
N GLY A 170 -20.13 -31.95 -21.72
CA GLY A 170 -18.73 -32.38 -21.71
C GLY A 170 -18.37 -33.47 -22.73
N ARG A 171 -19.20 -33.71 -23.74
CA ARG A 171 -18.95 -34.67 -24.79
C ARG A 171 -18.07 -34.04 -25.87
N ASN A 172 -16.83 -34.51 -25.98
CA ASN A 172 -15.94 -34.23 -27.12
C ASN A 172 -16.16 -35.23 -28.24
#